data_9488ce95f24aa70aa73bfa2fa129521a
#
_entry.id   9488ce95f24aa70aa73bfa2fa129521a
#
_cell.length_a   1.000
_cell.length_b   1.000
_cell.length_c   1.000
_cell.angle_alpha   90.00
_cell.angle_beta   90.00
_cell.angle_gamma   90.00
#
_symmetry.space_group_name_H-M   'P 1'
#
loop_
_entity.id
_entity.type
_entity.pdbx_description
1 polymer ?
#
loop_
_entity_poly.entity_id
_entity_poly.type
_entity_poly.pdbx_seq_one_letter_code
_entity_poly.pdbx_strand_id
1 'polypeptide(L)'
;TDKDGDKINVVITDRLPEGKKGDIDLTTKTFQQIEPLVTGRMDITWKIVPLPTTEPVQYVFKPTSSQYWAEVQVRNHRYPIKKLEYFDTATNAYVELPRQEYNYFTAAAGMGTGPFTFRVTDFYGHVLVDTGISMNTTGTPVNGAANFPY
;
A
#
# COMPACT_ATOMS: atom_id res chain seq x y z
N THR A 1 18.41 2.85 11.08
CA THR A 1 19.49 3.08 12.07
C THR A 1 20.80 3.20 11.33
N ASP A 2 21.55 4.22 11.60
CA ASP A 2 22.89 4.43 11.10
C ASP A 2 23.96 3.74 11.98
N LYS A 3 25.25 3.99 11.69
CA LYS A 3 26.40 3.44 12.43
C LYS A 3 26.50 3.95 13.87
N ASP A 4 26.00 5.16 14.14
CA ASP A 4 26.07 5.84 15.45
C ASP A 4 24.86 5.48 16.35
N GLY A 5 23.91 4.72 15.80
CA GLY A 5 22.71 4.22 16.50
C GLY A 5 21.49 5.13 16.40
N ASP A 6 21.56 6.22 15.63
CA ASP A 6 20.44 7.12 15.39
C ASP A 6 19.34 6.41 14.59
N LYS A 7 18.10 6.69 14.95
CA LYS A 7 16.91 5.99 14.40
C LYS A 7 15.84 6.98 13.99
N ILE A 8 15.30 6.77 12.80
CA ILE A 8 14.12 7.48 12.33
C ILE A 8 13.08 6.50 11.82
N ASN A 9 11.81 6.86 11.96
CA ASN A 9 10.72 6.16 11.29
C ASN A 9 10.32 6.95 10.05
N VAL A 10 10.17 6.25 8.94
CA VAL A 10 9.81 6.85 7.66
C VAL A 10 8.65 6.09 7.02
N VAL A 11 7.86 6.78 6.21
CA VAL A 11 6.83 6.17 5.37
C VAL A 11 7.36 6.13 3.94
N ILE A 12 7.26 4.95 3.32
CA ILE A 12 7.62 4.78 1.91
C ILE A 12 6.53 5.43 1.05
N THR A 13 6.92 6.38 0.22
CA THR A 13 6.00 7.13 -0.65
C THR A 13 6.26 6.91 -2.13
N ASP A 14 7.46 6.42 -2.48
CA ASP A 14 7.86 6.17 -3.85
C ASP A 14 8.84 5.01 -3.92
N ARG A 15 9.18 4.57 -5.14
CA ARG A 15 10.20 3.55 -5.43
C ARG A 15 11.49 4.21 -5.92
N LEU A 16 12.60 3.51 -5.72
CA LEU A 16 13.93 3.88 -6.20
C LEU A 16 14.33 2.92 -7.33
N PRO A 17 14.02 3.20 -8.61
CA PRO A 17 14.22 2.25 -9.72
C PRO A 17 15.69 1.89 -9.96
N GLU A 18 16.59 2.84 -9.75
CA GLU A 18 18.06 2.69 -9.93
C GLU A 18 18.78 2.13 -8.70
N GLY A 19 18.08 1.98 -7.57
CA GLY A 19 18.64 1.45 -6.33
C GLY A 19 18.85 -0.07 -6.37
N LYS A 20 19.77 -0.55 -5.53
CA LYS A 20 19.95 -1.97 -5.26
C LYS A 20 18.97 -2.44 -4.19
N LYS A 21 18.75 -3.75 -4.11
CA LYS A 21 17.93 -4.32 -3.04
C LYS A 21 18.49 -3.94 -1.67
N GLY A 22 17.71 -3.23 -0.89
CA GLY A 22 18.05 -2.73 0.44
C GLY A 22 18.40 -1.25 0.49
N ASP A 23 18.63 -0.60 -0.66
CA ASP A 23 18.85 0.83 -0.71
C ASP A 23 17.55 1.59 -0.36
N ILE A 24 17.72 2.69 0.34
CA ILE A 24 16.66 3.63 0.68
C ILE A 24 17.12 5.04 0.33
N ASP A 25 16.31 5.75 -0.44
CA ASP A 25 16.49 7.17 -0.69
C ASP A 25 15.62 7.98 0.28
N LEU A 26 16.22 8.96 0.93
CA LEU A 26 15.58 9.81 1.92
C LEU A 26 15.45 11.24 1.40
N THR A 27 14.33 11.89 1.73
CA THR A 27 14.25 13.33 1.49
C THR A 27 15.34 14.05 2.29
N THR A 28 15.79 15.20 1.79
CA THR A 28 16.81 16.04 2.42
C THR A 28 16.55 16.27 3.90
N LYS A 29 15.30 16.64 4.27
CA LYS A 29 14.91 16.87 5.66
C LYS A 29 14.98 15.62 6.54
N THR A 30 14.70 14.47 5.96
CA THR A 30 14.73 13.20 6.67
C THR A 30 16.18 12.74 6.88
N PHE A 31 17.02 12.87 5.84
CA PHE A 31 18.44 12.52 5.92
C PHE A 31 19.16 13.34 7.00
N GLN A 32 18.89 14.64 7.08
CA GLN A 32 19.49 15.54 8.09
C GLN A 32 19.15 15.19 9.55
N GLN A 33 18.18 14.31 9.80
CA GLN A 33 17.88 13.84 11.16
C GLN A 33 18.86 12.77 11.66
N ILE A 34 19.65 12.19 10.78
CA ILE A 34 20.59 11.12 11.10
C ILE A 34 22.02 11.44 10.67
N GLU A 35 22.20 12.27 9.63
CA GLU A 35 23.54 12.64 9.13
C GLU A 35 23.53 14.01 8.45
N PRO A 36 24.67 14.74 8.45
CA PRO A 36 24.85 15.93 7.64
C PRO A 36 24.74 15.63 6.15
N LEU A 37 24.14 16.54 5.37
CA LEU A 37 23.94 16.35 3.92
C LEU A 37 25.23 16.11 3.13
N VAL A 38 26.36 16.66 3.61
CA VAL A 38 27.67 16.48 2.97
C VAL A 38 28.10 15.02 2.93
N THR A 39 27.60 14.17 3.84
CA THR A 39 27.85 12.73 3.86
C THR A 39 27.31 12.05 2.61
N GLY A 40 26.20 12.53 2.06
CA GLY A 40 25.59 12.07 0.82
C GLY A 40 25.04 10.66 0.87
N ARG A 41 25.87 9.66 1.20
CA ARG A 41 25.48 8.23 1.30
C ARG A 41 26.14 7.59 2.52
N MET A 42 25.40 6.70 3.20
CA MET A 42 25.83 6.03 4.41
C MET A 42 25.29 4.60 4.49
N ASP A 43 25.96 3.76 5.26
CA ASP A 43 25.46 2.42 5.59
C ASP A 43 24.37 2.50 6.64
N ILE A 44 23.28 1.77 6.43
CA ILE A 44 22.14 1.71 7.33
C ILE A 44 21.68 0.29 7.57
N THR A 45 20.99 0.08 8.69
CA THR A 45 20.12 -1.07 8.88
C THR A 45 18.67 -0.63 9.00
N TRP A 46 17.74 -1.38 8.42
CA TRP A 46 16.33 -1.04 8.51
C TRP A 46 15.45 -2.27 8.68
N LYS A 47 14.26 -2.04 9.19
CA LYS A 47 13.21 -3.05 9.29
C LYS A 47 11.85 -2.41 9.07
N ILE A 48 10.89 -3.22 8.62
CA ILE A 48 9.49 -2.81 8.56
C ILE A 48 8.94 -2.74 9.98
N VAL A 49 8.25 -1.64 10.27
CA VAL A 49 7.48 -1.45 11.51
C VAL A 49 6.03 -1.14 11.15
N PRO A 50 5.06 -1.48 11.99
CA PRO A 50 3.67 -1.15 11.73
C PRO A 50 3.47 0.36 11.66
N LEU A 51 2.65 0.83 10.73
CA LEU A 51 2.17 2.21 10.74
C LEU A 51 1.35 2.42 12.02
N PRO A 52 1.67 3.43 12.87
CA PRO A 52 0.95 3.67 14.12
C PRO A 52 -0.39 4.37 13.86
N THR A 53 -1.31 3.62 13.22
CA THR A 53 -2.67 4.10 12.90
C THR A 53 -3.72 3.28 13.64
N THR A 54 -4.77 3.94 14.11
CA THR A 54 -5.98 3.30 14.68
C THR A 54 -7.10 3.21 13.65
N GLU A 55 -6.98 3.96 12.56
CA GLU A 55 -7.95 4.01 11.49
C GLU A 55 -7.92 2.73 10.62
N PRO A 56 -9.03 2.37 9.97
CA PRO A 56 -9.10 1.21 9.09
C PRO A 56 -8.24 1.39 7.83
N VAL A 57 -8.03 0.31 7.09
CA VAL A 57 -7.51 0.38 5.73
C VAL A 57 -8.49 1.16 4.84
N GLN A 58 -7.97 1.76 3.79
CA GLN A 58 -8.74 2.60 2.86
C GLN A 58 -8.55 2.12 1.43
N TYR A 59 -9.62 2.15 0.66
CA TYR A 59 -9.63 1.84 -0.76
C TYR A 59 -9.77 3.12 -1.57
N VAL A 60 -8.83 3.39 -2.46
CA VAL A 60 -8.87 4.56 -3.34
C VAL A 60 -8.89 4.08 -4.78
N PHE A 61 -10.01 4.34 -5.45
CA PHE A 61 -10.13 4.07 -6.87
C PHE A 61 -9.49 5.21 -7.68
N LYS A 62 -8.80 4.85 -8.75
CA LYS A 62 -8.29 5.82 -9.70
C LYS A 62 -9.49 6.51 -10.39
N PRO A 63 -9.45 7.83 -10.62
CA PRO A 63 -10.58 8.55 -11.23
C PRO A 63 -11.04 8.02 -12.60
N THR A 64 -10.17 7.35 -13.33
CA THR A 64 -10.47 6.72 -14.62
C THR A 64 -11.11 5.34 -14.52
N SER A 65 -11.32 4.82 -13.31
CA SER A 65 -11.93 3.50 -13.10
C SER A 65 -13.38 3.48 -13.55
N SER A 66 -13.80 2.33 -14.10
CA SER A 66 -15.15 2.03 -14.54
C SER A 66 -15.48 0.56 -14.30
N GLN A 67 -16.70 0.14 -14.59
CA GLN A 67 -17.10 -1.27 -14.52
C GLN A 67 -16.29 -2.18 -15.44
N TYR A 68 -15.67 -1.65 -16.50
CA TYR A 68 -14.94 -2.41 -17.52
C TYR A 68 -13.43 -2.40 -17.33
N TRP A 69 -12.92 -1.50 -16.49
CA TRP A 69 -11.50 -1.38 -16.14
C TRP A 69 -11.37 -0.59 -14.84
N ALA A 70 -10.66 -1.12 -13.87
CA ALA A 70 -10.50 -0.44 -12.59
C ALA A 70 -9.10 -0.59 -12.01
N GLU A 71 -8.66 0.45 -11.33
CA GLU A 71 -7.46 0.45 -10.50
C GLU A 71 -7.80 0.89 -9.07
N VAL A 72 -7.35 0.08 -8.12
CA VAL A 72 -7.59 0.29 -6.68
C VAL A 72 -6.26 0.34 -5.96
N GLN A 73 -6.09 1.31 -5.07
CA GLN A 73 -4.98 1.40 -4.14
C GLN A 73 -5.48 1.16 -2.72
N VAL A 74 -4.79 0.29 -1.98
CA VAL A 74 -5.03 0.12 -0.53
C VAL A 74 -4.12 1.09 0.21
N ARG A 75 -4.69 1.93 1.07
CA ARG A 75 -3.98 2.93 1.86
C ARG A 75 -4.19 2.73 3.36
N ASN A 76 -3.46 3.47 4.16
CA ASN A 76 -3.53 3.46 5.63
C ASN A 76 -3.34 2.07 6.26
N HIS A 77 -2.63 1.18 5.60
CA HIS A 77 -2.36 -0.17 6.08
C HIS A 77 -1.14 -0.19 7.02
N ARG A 78 -1.23 -0.96 8.12
CA ARG A 78 -0.13 -1.10 9.11
C ARG A 78 1.11 -1.76 8.53
N TYR A 79 0.93 -2.74 7.66
CA TYR A 79 2.01 -3.51 7.02
C TYR A 79 1.88 -3.47 5.50
N PRO A 80 2.98 -3.65 4.76
CA PRO A 80 2.94 -3.68 3.30
C PRO A 80 1.93 -4.71 2.79
N ILE A 81 1.16 -4.34 1.77
CA ILE A 81 0.19 -5.24 1.15
C ILE A 81 0.92 -6.22 0.25
N LYS A 82 0.64 -7.50 0.42
CA LYS A 82 1.13 -8.60 -0.41
C LYS A 82 0.25 -8.80 -1.63
N LYS A 83 -1.09 -8.85 -1.42
CA LYS A 83 -2.06 -9.00 -2.50
C LYS A 83 -3.40 -8.38 -2.16
N LEU A 84 -4.14 -8.04 -3.21
CA LEU A 84 -5.53 -7.63 -3.19
C LEU A 84 -6.33 -8.54 -4.10
N GLU A 85 -7.45 -9.04 -3.61
CA GLU A 85 -8.39 -9.87 -4.36
C GLU A 85 -9.78 -9.26 -4.26
N TYR A 86 -10.59 -9.37 -5.31
CA TYR A 86 -12.02 -9.09 -5.23
C TYR A 86 -12.83 -10.38 -5.35
N PHE A 87 -14.00 -10.42 -4.73
CA PHE A 87 -14.91 -11.54 -4.85
C PHE A 87 -15.73 -11.39 -6.13
N ASP A 88 -15.53 -12.30 -7.07
CA ASP A 88 -16.32 -12.37 -8.30
C ASP A 88 -17.57 -13.23 -8.07
N THR A 89 -18.74 -12.59 -8.09
CA THR A 89 -20.02 -13.26 -7.86
C THR A 89 -20.42 -14.19 -9.01
N ALA A 90 -19.91 -13.97 -10.22
CA ALA A 90 -20.21 -14.82 -11.37
C ALA A 90 -19.52 -16.17 -11.28
N THR A 91 -18.29 -16.20 -10.79
CA THR A 91 -17.51 -17.43 -10.60
C THR A 91 -17.55 -17.96 -9.16
N ASN A 92 -18.15 -17.19 -8.24
CA ASN A 92 -18.19 -17.46 -6.80
C ASN A 92 -16.80 -17.70 -6.20
N ALA A 93 -15.82 -16.90 -6.60
CA ALA A 93 -14.42 -17.04 -6.22
C ALA A 93 -13.72 -15.70 -6.03
N TYR A 94 -12.63 -15.70 -5.26
CA TYR A 94 -11.75 -14.56 -5.18
C TYR A 94 -10.79 -14.54 -6.37
N VAL A 95 -10.69 -13.38 -7.01
CA VAL A 95 -9.81 -13.12 -8.15
C VAL A 95 -8.73 -12.12 -7.72
N GLU A 96 -7.46 -12.51 -7.85
CA GLU A 96 -6.34 -11.65 -7.51
C GLU A 96 -6.17 -10.55 -8.57
N LEU A 97 -5.92 -9.33 -8.09
CA LEU A 97 -5.62 -8.17 -8.92
C LEU A 97 -4.11 -7.97 -9.03
N PRO A 98 -3.53 -7.95 -10.24
CA PRO A 98 -2.11 -7.65 -10.43
C PRO A 98 -1.73 -6.29 -9.88
N ARG A 99 -0.65 -6.23 -9.08
CA ARG A 99 -0.09 -4.97 -8.58
C ARG A 99 0.82 -4.32 -9.60
N GLN A 100 0.59 -3.05 -9.87
CA GLN A 100 1.44 -2.24 -10.72
C GLN A 100 2.59 -1.59 -9.93
N GLU A 101 3.63 -1.19 -10.63
CA GLU A 101 4.80 -0.54 -10.01
C GLU A 101 4.47 0.79 -9.33
N TYR A 102 3.41 1.47 -9.75
CA TYR A 102 2.87 2.70 -9.15
C TYR A 102 1.85 2.43 -8.02
N ASN A 103 1.90 1.23 -7.45
CA ASN A 103 1.16 0.81 -6.25
C ASN A 103 -0.37 0.81 -6.40
N TYR A 104 -0.90 0.58 -7.59
CA TYR A 104 -2.30 0.24 -7.82
C TYR A 104 -2.45 -1.25 -8.16
N PHE A 105 -3.60 -1.80 -7.82
CA PHE A 105 -4.03 -3.14 -8.21
C PHE A 105 -5.04 -3.01 -9.34
N THR A 106 -4.80 -3.69 -10.46
CA THR A 106 -5.53 -3.47 -11.71
C THR A 106 -6.46 -4.62 -12.04
N ALA A 107 -7.72 -4.30 -12.28
CA ALA A 107 -8.71 -5.19 -12.91
C ALA A 107 -8.84 -4.80 -14.38
N ALA A 108 -8.03 -5.39 -15.25
CA ALA A 108 -7.97 -5.03 -16.66
C ALA A 108 -9.25 -5.38 -17.44
N ALA A 109 -10.03 -6.36 -16.98
CA ALA A 109 -11.34 -6.72 -17.53
C ALA A 109 -12.51 -6.10 -16.75
N GLY A 110 -12.20 -5.21 -15.78
CA GLY A 110 -13.18 -4.65 -14.86
C GLY A 110 -13.58 -5.62 -13.75
N MET A 111 -14.46 -5.15 -12.87
CA MET A 111 -15.03 -5.89 -11.75
C MET A 111 -16.56 -5.68 -11.66
N GLY A 112 -17.17 -5.01 -12.66
CA GLY A 112 -18.57 -4.57 -12.59
C GLY A 112 -18.73 -3.23 -11.86
N THR A 113 -19.95 -2.94 -11.44
CA THR A 113 -20.33 -1.66 -10.84
C THR A 113 -20.14 -1.60 -9.32
N GLY A 114 -19.89 -2.74 -8.69
CA GLY A 114 -19.87 -2.86 -7.22
C GLY A 114 -21.29 -2.87 -6.61
N PRO A 115 -21.42 -2.75 -5.26
CA PRO A 115 -20.29 -2.66 -4.32
C PRO A 115 -19.47 -3.94 -4.28
N PHE A 116 -18.17 -3.81 -3.96
CA PHE A 116 -17.23 -4.93 -3.98
C PHE A 116 -17.02 -5.54 -2.60
N THR A 117 -16.63 -6.80 -2.60
CA THR A 117 -15.99 -7.47 -1.47
C THR A 117 -14.52 -7.65 -1.80
N PHE A 118 -13.63 -7.03 -1.02
CA PHE A 118 -12.19 -7.19 -1.15
C PHE A 118 -11.64 -8.10 -0.07
N ARG A 119 -10.62 -8.89 -0.44
CA ARG A 119 -9.76 -9.62 0.48
C ARG A 119 -8.34 -9.10 0.33
N VAL A 120 -7.83 -8.51 1.40
CA VAL A 120 -6.49 -7.91 1.45
C VAL A 120 -5.60 -8.78 2.31
N THR A 121 -4.44 -9.16 1.80
CA THR A 121 -3.43 -9.90 2.56
C THR A 121 -2.18 -9.05 2.69
N ASP A 122 -1.67 -8.90 3.91
CA ASP A 122 -0.41 -8.21 4.16
C ASP A 122 0.82 -9.12 3.94
N PHE A 123 2.01 -8.55 4.10
CA PHE A 123 3.26 -9.27 3.91
C PHE A 123 3.50 -10.39 4.96
N TYR A 124 2.87 -10.30 6.13
CA TYR A 124 2.97 -11.29 7.21
C TYR A 124 1.89 -12.38 7.14
N GLY A 125 0.95 -12.26 6.20
CA GLY A 125 -0.11 -13.24 5.98
C GLY A 125 -1.41 -12.94 6.73
N HIS A 126 -1.53 -11.80 7.40
CA HIS A 126 -2.80 -11.37 7.97
C HIS A 126 -3.78 -11.04 6.85
N VAL A 127 -5.04 -11.36 7.06
CA VAL A 127 -6.10 -11.20 6.05
C VAL A 127 -7.21 -10.31 6.60
N LEU A 128 -7.63 -9.34 5.80
CA LEU A 128 -8.84 -8.56 6.01
C LEU A 128 -9.82 -8.86 4.88
N VAL A 129 -11.11 -8.90 5.21
CA VAL A 129 -12.21 -8.98 4.23
C VAL A 129 -13.15 -7.83 4.48
N ASP A 130 -13.25 -6.94 3.51
CA ASP A 130 -14.13 -5.76 3.54
C ASP A 130 -15.22 -5.90 2.49
N THR A 131 -16.46 -5.72 2.90
CA THR A 131 -17.65 -5.81 2.04
C THR A 131 -18.27 -4.43 1.84
N GLY A 132 -19.04 -4.27 0.77
CA GLY A 132 -19.77 -3.02 0.51
C GLY A 132 -18.90 -1.86 0.04
N ILE A 133 -17.72 -2.13 -0.48
CA ILE A 133 -16.81 -1.08 -0.97
C ILE A 133 -17.32 -0.56 -2.31
N SER A 134 -17.82 0.68 -2.31
CA SER A 134 -18.32 1.35 -3.51
C SER A 134 -17.17 1.87 -4.39
N MET A 135 -17.35 1.85 -5.71
CA MET A 135 -16.43 2.48 -6.64
C MET A 135 -16.59 4.00 -6.57
N ASN A 136 -15.69 4.65 -5.84
CA ASN A 136 -15.65 6.12 -5.76
C ASN A 136 -14.52 6.65 -6.64
N THR A 137 -14.86 7.23 -7.77
CA THR A 137 -13.90 7.77 -8.75
C THR A 137 -13.57 9.26 -8.53
N THR A 138 -14.02 9.84 -7.43
CA THR A 138 -13.64 11.23 -7.06
C THR A 138 -12.24 11.32 -6.46
N GLY A 139 -11.60 10.19 -6.18
CA GLY A 139 -10.33 10.10 -5.46
C GLY A 139 -10.49 10.13 -3.94
N THR A 140 -11.71 10.25 -3.43
CA THR A 140 -11.99 10.18 -1.98
C THR A 140 -11.87 8.73 -1.51
N PRO A 141 -11.11 8.45 -0.44
CA PRO A 141 -10.99 7.11 0.11
C PRO A 141 -12.33 6.54 0.61
N VAL A 142 -12.53 5.24 0.41
CA VAL A 142 -13.61 4.46 1.03
C VAL A 142 -12.98 3.62 2.13
N ASN A 143 -13.48 3.74 3.35
CA ASN A 143 -12.95 3.02 4.50
C ASN A 143 -13.36 1.54 4.47
N GLY A 144 -12.41 0.67 4.80
CA GLY A 144 -12.71 -0.69 5.22
C GLY A 144 -13.26 -0.75 6.66
N ALA A 145 -13.45 -1.93 7.19
CA ALA A 145 -13.99 -2.14 8.53
C ALA A 145 -12.91 -2.11 9.63
N ALA A 146 -11.68 -2.50 9.32
CA ALA A 146 -10.60 -2.65 10.28
C ALA A 146 -9.21 -2.42 9.66
N ASN A 147 -8.18 -2.60 10.47
CA ASN A 147 -6.79 -2.66 10.04
C ASN A 147 -6.17 -4.00 10.48
N PHE A 148 -5.01 -4.34 9.92
CA PHE A 148 -4.26 -5.51 10.34
C PHE A 148 -3.90 -5.45 11.84
N PRO A 149 -3.77 -6.59 12.55
CA PRO A 149 -3.33 -6.60 13.94
C PRO A 149 -1.90 -6.03 14.09
N TYR A 150 -1.53 -5.66 15.32
CA TYR A 150 -0.14 -5.31 15.64
C TYR A 150 0.71 -6.55 15.82
#